data_9841586b7f5a06399006c266318d1781
#
_entry.id   9841586b7f5a06399006c266318d1781
#
_cell.length_a   1.000
_cell.length_b   1.000
_cell.length_c   1.000
_cell.angle_alpha   90.00
_cell.angle_beta   90.00
_cell.angle_gamma   90.00
#
_symmetry.space_group_name_H-M   'P 1'
#
loop_
_entity.id
_entity.type
_entity.pdbx_description
1 polymer ?
#
loop_
_entity_poly.entity_id
_entity_poly.type
_entity_poly.pdbx_seq_one_letter_code
_entity_poly.pdbx_strand_id
1 'polypeptide(L)'
;MDAMEIERIADSLERYGDRFLRHVFTEGEVAYCRRKRDSASSFAARFAAKEAAMKALGTGFSRGVYWQGIEVVRHHGPPQLQFHGGALARFQALGATRSLLTLTHSRELSIAHVLLLRD
;
A
#
# COMPACT_ATOMS: atom_id res chain seq x y z
N MET A 1 5.88 10.18 -1.00
CA MET A 1 4.74 10.24 -1.90
C MET A 1 4.96 9.33 -3.09
N ASP A 2 3.90 8.73 -3.58
CA ASP A 2 3.97 7.92 -4.78
C ASP A 2 2.66 8.01 -5.54
N ALA A 3 2.72 7.78 -6.85
CA ALA A 3 1.57 7.81 -7.73
C ALA A 3 1.56 6.56 -8.60
N MET A 4 0.38 6.02 -8.85
CA MET A 4 0.21 4.84 -9.68
C MET A 4 -0.88 5.07 -10.71
N GLU A 5 -0.57 4.82 -11.96
CA GLU A 5 -1.57 4.87 -13.02
C GLU A 5 -2.57 3.73 -12.84
N ILE A 6 -3.84 4.08 -12.74
CA ILE A 6 -4.90 3.11 -12.50
C ILE A 6 -4.98 2.08 -13.63
N GLU A 7 -4.76 2.52 -14.86
CA GLU A 7 -4.78 1.64 -16.03
C GLU A 7 -3.72 0.54 -15.95
N ARG A 8 -2.53 0.85 -15.42
CA ARG A 8 -1.46 -0.15 -15.26
C ARG A 8 -1.87 -1.24 -14.27
N ILE A 9 -2.57 -0.86 -13.21
CA ILE A 9 -3.07 -1.83 -12.24
C ILE A 9 -4.20 -2.66 -12.86
N ALA A 10 -5.10 -2.03 -13.60
CA ALA A 10 -6.17 -2.73 -14.30
C ALA A 10 -5.59 -3.77 -15.27
N ASP A 11 -4.54 -3.41 -16.01
CA ASP A 11 -3.87 -4.33 -16.93
C ASP A 11 -3.24 -5.51 -16.19
N SER A 12 -2.60 -5.24 -15.05
CA SER A 12 -1.99 -6.30 -14.23
C SER A 12 -3.05 -7.26 -13.67
N LEU A 13 -4.18 -6.72 -13.23
CA LEU A 13 -5.29 -7.54 -12.74
C LEU A 13 -5.86 -8.42 -13.84
N GLU A 14 -6.01 -7.88 -15.04
CA GLU A 14 -6.52 -8.63 -16.18
C GLU A 14 -5.53 -9.71 -16.64
N ARG A 15 -4.25 -9.35 -16.71
CA ARG A 15 -3.21 -10.20 -17.27
C ARG A 15 -2.77 -11.32 -16.32
N TYR A 16 -2.65 -11.02 -15.03
CA TYR A 16 -2.09 -11.94 -14.04
C TYR A 16 -3.08 -12.37 -12.96
N GLY A 17 -4.17 -11.66 -12.78
CA GLY A 17 -5.25 -12.04 -11.85
C GLY A 17 -4.77 -12.31 -10.44
N ASP A 18 -5.15 -13.47 -9.89
CA ASP A 18 -4.84 -13.85 -8.52
C ASP A 18 -3.34 -13.92 -8.23
N ARG A 19 -2.54 -14.17 -9.24
CA ARG A 19 -1.09 -14.23 -9.10
C ARG A 19 -0.53 -12.87 -8.69
N PHE A 20 -0.98 -11.81 -9.36
CA PHE A 20 -0.60 -10.45 -9.01
C PHE A 20 -1.11 -10.09 -7.62
N LEU A 21 -2.38 -10.39 -7.34
CA LEU A 21 -3.00 -10.06 -6.07
C LEU A 21 -2.27 -10.70 -4.89
N ARG A 22 -1.97 -11.99 -4.99
CA ARG A 22 -1.31 -12.72 -3.91
C ARG A 22 0.13 -12.29 -3.70
N HIS A 23 0.76 -11.77 -4.72
CA HIS A 23 2.15 -11.30 -4.61
C HIS A 23 2.23 -9.96 -3.88
N VAL A 24 1.25 -9.10 -4.06
CA VAL A 24 1.32 -7.70 -3.61
C VAL A 24 0.42 -7.42 -2.40
N PHE A 25 -0.78 -7.98 -2.37
CA PHE A 25 -1.81 -7.59 -1.41
C PHE A 25 -2.08 -8.68 -0.39
N THR A 26 -2.48 -8.26 0.82
CA THR A 26 -2.96 -9.19 1.84
C THR A 26 -4.39 -9.62 1.51
N GLU A 27 -4.85 -10.70 2.15
CA GLU A 27 -6.22 -11.15 1.97
C GLU A 27 -7.23 -10.06 2.36
N GLY A 28 -6.94 -9.31 3.42
CA GLY A 28 -7.80 -8.22 3.86
C GLY A 28 -7.90 -7.11 2.83
N GLU A 29 -6.78 -6.75 2.20
CA GLU A 29 -6.76 -5.74 1.16
C GLU A 29 -7.55 -6.19 -0.07
N VAL A 30 -7.38 -7.45 -0.47
CA VAL A 30 -8.11 -8.01 -1.61
C VAL A 30 -9.61 -7.99 -1.33
N ALA A 31 -10.01 -8.45 -0.15
CA ALA A 31 -11.42 -8.49 0.22
C ALA A 31 -12.05 -7.10 0.22
N TYR A 32 -11.32 -6.12 0.75
CA TYR A 32 -11.79 -4.72 0.77
C TYR A 32 -11.98 -4.18 -0.64
N CYS A 33 -10.93 -4.31 -1.47
CA CYS A 33 -10.93 -3.71 -2.81
C CYS A 33 -11.96 -4.34 -3.74
N ARG A 34 -12.17 -5.66 -3.63
CA ARG A 34 -13.14 -6.36 -4.47
C ARG A 34 -14.57 -5.94 -4.21
N ARG A 35 -14.87 -5.37 -3.04
CA ARG A 35 -16.20 -4.87 -2.73
C ARG A 35 -16.49 -3.51 -3.35
N LYS A 36 -15.46 -2.83 -3.85
CA LYS A 36 -15.62 -1.49 -4.42
C LYS A 36 -16.05 -1.59 -5.88
N ARG A 37 -16.88 -0.60 -6.29
CA ARG A 37 -17.33 -0.52 -7.68
C ARG A 37 -16.16 -0.38 -8.63
N ASP A 38 -15.22 0.50 -8.30
CA ASP A 38 -13.99 0.68 -9.07
C ASP A 38 -12.84 0.01 -8.30
N SER A 39 -12.75 -1.31 -8.44
CA SER A 39 -11.74 -2.07 -7.71
C SER A 39 -10.32 -1.74 -8.17
N ALA A 40 -10.12 -1.47 -9.48
CA ALA A 40 -8.80 -1.13 -10.00
C ALA A 40 -8.25 0.13 -9.34
N SER A 41 -9.09 1.16 -9.16
CA SER A 41 -8.71 2.39 -8.48
C SER A 41 -8.33 2.13 -7.02
N SER A 42 -9.10 1.28 -6.33
CA SER A 42 -8.81 0.90 -4.94
C SER A 42 -7.50 0.14 -4.81
N PHE A 43 -7.25 -0.81 -5.71
CA PHE A 43 -5.97 -1.53 -5.72
C PHE A 43 -4.81 -0.60 -6.05
N ALA A 44 -4.99 0.31 -7.00
CA ALA A 44 -3.95 1.27 -7.37
C ALA A 44 -3.58 2.18 -6.19
N ALA A 45 -4.56 2.64 -5.43
CA ALA A 45 -4.32 3.47 -4.24
C ALA A 45 -3.48 2.71 -3.21
N ARG A 46 -3.80 1.45 -2.98
CA ARG A 46 -3.05 0.62 -2.02
C ARG A 46 -1.66 0.29 -2.52
N PHE A 47 -1.52 0.06 -3.80
CA PHE A 47 -0.21 -0.16 -4.41
C PHE A 47 0.67 1.08 -4.22
N ALA A 48 0.14 2.27 -4.52
CA ALA A 48 0.87 3.53 -4.33
C ALA A 48 1.25 3.73 -2.86
N ALA A 49 0.36 3.38 -1.92
CA ALA A 49 0.63 3.48 -0.49
C ALA A 49 1.81 2.58 -0.08
N LYS A 50 1.85 1.36 -0.60
CA LYS A 50 2.95 0.43 -0.30
C LYS A 50 4.28 0.96 -0.83
N GLU A 51 4.29 1.49 -2.04
CA GLU A 51 5.51 2.08 -2.61
C GLU A 51 5.95 3.31 -1.81
N ALA A 52 5.01 4.19 -1.45
CA ALA A 52 5.31 5.37 -0.66
C ALA A 52 5.89 4.97 0.71
N ALA A 53 5.33 3.94 1.33
CA ALA A 53 5.83 3.44 2.62
C ALA A 53 7.23 2.85 2.49
N MET A 54 7.51 2.10 1.43
CA MET A 54 8.84 1.56 1.19
C MET A 54 9.88 2.67 1.02
N LYS A 55 9.51 3.75 0.35
CA LYS A 55 10.38 4.92 0.22
C LYS A 55 10.61 5.60 1.57
N ALA A 56 9.56 5.73 2.38
CA ALA A 56 9.67 6.32 3.72
C ALA A 56 10.55 5.47 4.64
N LEU A 57 10.47 4.13 4.53
CA LEU A 57 11.33 3.22 5.27
C LEU A 57 12.77 3.24 4.75
N GLY A 58 12.98 3.68 3.52
CA GLY A 58 14.29 3.79 2.92
C GLY A 58 14.88 2.47 2.44
N THR A 59 14.07 1.43 2.30
CA THR A 59 14.56 0.07 2.00
C THR A 59 14.21 -0.41 0.60
N GLY A 60 13.11 0.08 0.01
CA GLY A 60 12.53 -0.59 -1.14
C GLY A 60 12.24 -2.05 -0.75
N PHE A 61 12.70 -3.00 -1.57
CA PHE A 61 12.53 -4.44 -1.33
C PHE A 61 13.66 -5.07 -0.55
N SER A 62 14.57 -4.29 0.00
CA SER A 62 15.69 -4.84 0.76
C SER A 62 15.32 -5.04 2.22
N ARG A 63 16.19 -5.73 2.97
CA ARG A 63 16.11 -5.92 4.43
C ARG A 63 14.82 -6.60 4.89
N GLY A 64 14.31 -7.53 4.08
CA GLY A 64 13.12 -8.29 4.46
C GLY A 64 11.81 -7.52 4.33
N VAL A 65 11.82 -6.38 3.64
CA VAL A 65 10.61 -5.60 3.40
C VAL A 65 9.94 -6.11 2.13
N TYR A 66 8.70 -6.57 2.26
CA TYR A 66 7.90 -7.12 1.17
C TYR A 66 6.58 -6.38 1.07
N TRP A 67 5.93 -6.52 -0.08
CA TRP A 67 4.64 -5.88 -0.34
C TRP A 67 3.62 -6.13 0.77
N GLN A 68 3.45 -7.40 1.16
CA GLN A 68 2.43 -7.78 2.14
C GLN A 68 2.80 -7.38 3.57
N GLY A 69 4.07 -7.01 3.80
CA GLY A 69 4.50 -6.48 5.10
C GLY A 69 4.02 -5.06 5.36
N ILE A 70 3.50 -4.40 4.35
CA ILE A 70 2.92 -3.06 4.45
C ILE A 70 1.45 -3.18 4.06
N GLU A 71 0.58 -3.19 5.05
CA GLU A 71 -0.84 -3.41 4.81
C GLU A 71 -1.63 -2.12 5.01
N VAL A 72 -2.51 -1.81 4.07
CA VAL A 72 -3.46 -0.70 4.19
C VAL A 72 -4.75 -1.26 4.78
N VAL A 73 -5.14 -0.73 5.93
CA VAL A 73 -6.37 -1.14 6.61
C VAL A 73 -7.31 0.05 6.73
N ARG A 74 -8.59 -0.22 6.65
CA ARG A 74 -9.62 0.81 6.82
C ARG A 74 -10.83 0.17 7.48
N HIS A 75 -11.05 0.51 8.73
CA HIS A 75 -12.20 0.00 9.49
C HIS A 75 -13.30 1.05 9.53
N HIS A 76 -13.02 2.16 10.19
CA HIS A 76 -13.92 3.30 10.28
C HIS A 76 -13.05 4.54 10.16
N GLY A 77 -13.39 5.45 9.27
CA GLY A 77 -12.61 6.66 9.06
C GLY A 77 -11.49 6.49 8.03
N PRO A 78 -10.38 7.21 8.18
CA PRO A 78 -9.32 7.23 7.17
C PRO A 78 -8.54 5.92 7.12
N PRO A 79 -7.90 5.63 5.97
CA PRO A 79 -7.02 4.47 5.85
C PRO A 79 -5.79 4.63 6.74
N GLN A 80 -5.27 3.51 7.22
CA GLN A 80 -4.08 3.46 8.06
C GLN A 80 -3.15 2.36 7.56
N LEU A 81 -1.86 2.49 7.92
CA LEU A 81 -0.87 1.46 7.62
C LEU A 81 -0.65 0.56 8.82
N GLN A 82 -0.53 -0.73 8.55
CA GLN A 82 -0.02 -1.71 9.51
C GLN A 82 1.23 -2.33 8.93
N PHE A 83 2.29 -2.39 9.74
CA PHE A 83 3.55 -2.97 9.33
C PHE A 83 3.71 -4.35 9.95
N HIS A 84 4.24 -5.29 9.16
CA HIS A 84 4.47 -6.67 9.57
C HIS A 84 5.87 -7.11 9.17
N GLY A 85 6.41 -8.10 9.88
CA GLY A 85 7.67 -8.72 9.52
C GLY A 85 8.82 -7.74 9.38
N GLY A 86 9.56 -7.81 8.29
CA GLY A 86 10.72 -6.94 8.05
C GLY A 86 10.37 -5.47 7.98
N ALA A 87 9.19 -5.13 7.47
CA ALA A 87 8.73 -3.74 7.44
C ALA A 87 8.53 -3.21 8.85
N LEU A 88 7.94 -4.00 9.75
CA LEU A 88 7.78 -3.61 11.14
C LEU A 88 9.13 -3.44 11.82
N ALA A 89 10.04 -4.37 11.61
CA ALA A 89 11.39 -4.29 12.18
C ALA A 89 12.09 -3.01 11.73
N ARG A 90 11.98 -2.67 10.45
CA ARG A 90 12.59 -1.44 9.93
C ARG A 90 11.95 -0.19 10.52
N PHE A 91 10.61 -0.18 10.61
CA PHE A 91 9.86 0.91 11.23
C PHE A 91 10.38 1.18 12.64
N GLN A 92 10.53 0.12 13.43
CA GLN A 92 11.05 0.20 14.80
C GLN A 92 12.51 0.63 14.83
N ALA A 93 13.34 0.11 13.93
CA ALA A 93 14.76 0.45 13.86
C ALA A 93 14.98 1.93 13.54
N LEU A 94 14.09 2.54 12.77
CA LEU A 94 14.15 3.97 12.49
C LEU A 94 13.70 4.82 13.68
N GLY A 95 13.16 4.20 14.72
CA GLY A 95 12.61 4.91 15.87
C GLY A 95 11.24 5.52 15.61
N ALA A 96 10.57 5.11 14.55
CA ALA A 96 9.24 5.60 14.22
C ALA A 96 8.22 5.05 15.22
N THR A 97 7.26 5.88 15.60
CA THR A 97 6.20 5.50 16.54
C THR A 97 4.82 5.65 15.93
N ARG A 98 4.70 6.47 14.87
CA ARG A 98 3.43 6.68 14.17
C ARG A 98 3.65 6.76 12.67
N SER A 99 2.63 6.41 11.93
CA SER A 99 2.58 6.64 10.50
C SER A 99 1.31 7.38 10.13
N LEU A 100 1.40 8.23 9.13
CA LEU A 100 0.25 8.92 8.56
C LEU A 100 0.17 8.57 7.09
N LEU A 101 -1.04 8.32 6.64
CA LEU A 101 -1.30 7.95 5.26
C LEU A 101 -2.44 8.79 4.72
N THR A 102 -2.22 9.40 3.56
CA THR A 102 -3.31 10.03 2.80
C THR A 102 -3.35 9.41 1.41
N LEU A 103 -4.57 9.15 0.95
CA LEU A 103 -4.81 8.62 -0.38
C LEU A 103 -5.72 9.59 -1.12
N THR A 104 -5.40 9.85 -2.37
CA THR A 104 -6.27 10.61 -3.25
C THR A 104 -6.20 10.01 -4.65
N HIS A 105 -7.20 10.27 -5.46
CA HIS A 105 -7.19 9.78 -6.82
C HIS A 105 -7.91 10.73 -7.76
N SER A 106 -7.46 10.74 -8.98
CA SER A 106 -8.13 11.36 -10.11
C SER A 106 -8.70 10.24 -10.98
N ARG A 107 -9.13 10.60 -12.17
CA ARG A 107 -9.60 9.61 -13.13
C ARG A 107 -8.51 8.63 -13.55
N GLU A 108 -7.26 9.08 -13.60
CA GLU A 108 -6.15 8.32 -14.16
C GLU A 108 -5.13 7.85 -13.14
N LEU A 109 -5.00 8.56 -12.02
CA LEU A 109 -3.94 8.31 -11.04
C LEU A 109 -4.48 8.12 -9.64
N SER A 110 -3.88 7.20 -8.92
CA SER A 110 -4.00 7.12 -7.46
C SER A 110 -2.70 7.59 -6.86
N ILE A 111 -2.78 8.43 -5.84
CA ILE A 111 -1.62 9.06 -5.21
C ILE A 111 -1.67 8.77 -3.72
N ALA A 112 -0.53 8.39 -3.16
CA ALA A 112 -0.38 8.14 -1.74
C ALA A 112 0.74 8.98 -1.16
N HIS A 113 0.52 9.48 0.04
CA HIS A 113 1.53 10.20 0.80
C HIS A 113 1.66 9.54 2.16
N VAL A 114 2.88 9.13 2.51
CA VAL A 114 3.19 8.47 3.78
C VAL A 114 4.21 9.28 4.54
N LEU A 115 3.92 9.53 5.81
CA LEU A 115 4.87 10.15 6.74
C LEU A 115 5.09 9.18 7.90
N LEU A 116 6.34 8.98 8.26
CA LEU A 116 6.72 8.24 9.45
C LEU A 116 7.20 9.24 10.49
N LEU A 117 6.68 9.15 11.69
CA LEU A 117 6.92 10.13 12.76
C LEU A 117 7.53 9.46 13.97
N ARG A 118 8.39 10.21 14.64
CA ARG A 118 8.96 9.81 15.92
C ARG A 118 8.55 10.85 16.95
N ASP A 119 7.84 10.39 17.96
CA ASP A 119 7.38 11.27 19.05
C ASP A 119 8.43 11.44 20.12
#